data_46f3880ec981f19344eb1724ddb4b9fc
#
_entry.id   46f3880ec981f19344eb1724ddb4b9fc
#
_cell.length_a   1.000
_cell.length_b   1.000
_cell.length_c   1.000
_cell.angle_alpha   90.00
_cell.angle_beta   90.00
_cell.angle_gamma   90.00
#
_symmetry.space_group_name_H-M   'P 1'
#
loop_
_entity.id
_entity.type
_entity.pdbx_description
1 polymer ?
#
loop_
_entity_poly.entity_id
_entity_poly.type
_entity_poly.pdbx_seq_one_letter_code
_entity_poly.pdbx_strand_id
1 'polypeptide(L)'
;MFEFIIRNGMVVDGTGNVGFKAAVAIDNGRLSILVGDSSGVEAGETIDASGCVVCPGFVDAHTHSDLMALAEPPNEPKAMMGVCTDMIGMDGMGYAPLSEANLKKMLVLWAGVSGYPQLQYDWNSVGEYLAKFDNATATNMGYFVPNGCLRAEVVGWKNRPATSDEVRKMQQLLKQSMKEGALGLSTGLTYPPGSYASTDELVELCKTVAACGGVYVTHVRYDLGDCAFDGFREAIKIGLLSGCPLHISHYATNLAIRGKAKQMLALVDDARNRGVDVTFDSYPWPAGSSYLAAALPTWAQDGGLDRLMECLKDEQTRESMRRDAPALVGAPDNLVVSAVRTEKNRWCEGLTIEAVANQMGKSPWTTICDLLVEENLEVAFYTFTGDMDDVRTIMKHPAQMVCTDGLRIGGMPNPRTYGTYPRILGKMVRDENLMPLEQAIRKMTSFPAQRFGIADRGLLRDGMKADVVVFDPLTISGVATFPKPKQFPLGIEYVFVNGAMVVDKGKHTGKTPGVALRHSGLTS
;
A
#
# COMPACT_ATOMS: atom_id res chain seq x y z
N MET A 1 32.00 -20.89 -5.53
CA MET A 1 31.78 -20.59 -4.08
C MET A 1 30.65 -19.58 -4.03
N PHE A 2 29.57 -19.88 -3.33
CA PHE A 2 28.46 -18.96 -3.14
C PHE A 2 28.84 -17.81 -2.19
N GLU A 3 28.14 -16.67 -2.29
CA GLU A 3 28.32 -15.57 -1.31
C GLU A 3 27.75 -15.97 0.05
N PHE A 4 26.52 -16.51 0.06
CA PHE A 4 25.83 -17.00 1.27
C PHE A 4 25.23 -18.38 1.02
N ILE A 5 25.13 -19.18 2.10
CA ILE A 5 24.34 -20.40 2.14
C ILE A 5 23.55 -20.48 3.46
N ILE A 6 22.24 -20.66 3.36
CA ILE A 6 21.32 -20.81 4.49
C ILE A 6 20.98 -22.30 4.61
N ARG A 7 21.30 -22.93 5.75
CA ARG A 7 21.17 -24.38 5.98
C ARG A 7 20.22 -24.68 7.14
N ASN A 8 19.81 -25.94 7.21
CA ASN A 8 19.05 -26.53 8.32
C ASN A 8 17.64 -25.98 8.53
N GLY A 9 17.21 -24.95 7.79
CA GLY A 9 15.87 -24.38 7.87
C GLY A 9 14.80 -25.24 7.20
N MET A 10 13.53 -24.97 7.52
CA MET A 10 12.39 -25.46 6.77
C MET A 10 12.10 -24.49 5.62
N VAL A 11 12.29 -24.94 4.38
CA VAL A 11 12.00 -24.12 3.20
C VAL A 11 10.50 -24.16 2.91
N VAL A 12 9.87 -22.97 2.91
CA VAL A 12 8.50 -22.74 2.45
C VAL A 12 8.59 -21.85 1.21
N ASP A 13 8.55 -22.46 0.05
CA ASP A 13 9.01 -21.88 -1.22
C ASP A 13 8.10 -20.81 -1.85
N GLY A 14 6.97 -20.51 -1.22
CA GLY A 14 6.00 -19.52 -1.70
C GLY A 14 4.95 -20.08 -2.66
N THR A 15 5.00 -21.35 -3.03
CA THR A 15 3.99 -21.98 -3.91
C THR A 15 2.67 -22.26 -3.20
N GLY A 16 2.68 -22.36 -1.87
CA GLY A 16 1.58 -22.85 -1.03
C GLY A 16 1.63 -24.38 -0.81
N ASN A 17 2.64 -25.07 -1.33
CA ASN A 17 2.92 -26.46 -1.04
C ASN A 17 3.60 -26.63 0.31
N VAL A 18 3.54 -27.85 0.85
CA VAL A 18 4.17 -28.22 2.13
C VAL A 18 5.66 -27.90 2.12
N GLY A 19 6.16 -27.37 3.24
CA GLY A 19 7.58 -27.06 3.40
C GLY A 19 8.47 -28.31 3.35
N PHE A 20 9.71 -28.13 2.93
CA PHE A 20 10.69 -29.21 2.73
C PHE A 20 12.09 -28.82 3.23
N LYS A 21 12.98 -29.79 3.38
CA LYS A 21 14.38 -29.58 3.78
C LYS A 21 15.24 -29.33 2.55
N ALA A 22 15.92 -28.19 2.51
CA ALA A 22 16.92 -27.83 1.51
C ALA A 22 17.85 -26.76 2.09
N ALA A 23 19.02 -26.54 1.47
CA ALA A 23 19.78 -25.32 1.67
C ALA A 23 19.44 -24.33 0.58
N VAL A 24 19.44 -23.04 0.93
CA VAL A 24 19.24 -21.93 0.01
C VAL A 24 20.56 -21.19 -0.14
N ALA A 25 21.15 -21.25 -1.33
CA ALA A 25 22.40 -20.57 -1.64
C ALA A 25 22.11 -19.28 -2.44
N ILE A 26 22.92 -18.27 -2.20
CA ILE A 26 22.82 -16.94 -2.82
C ILE A 26 24.16 -16.62 -3.48
N ASP A 27 24.12 -16.27 -4.76
CA ASP A 27 25.28 -15.80 -5.52
C ASP A 27 24.86 -14.81 -6.60
N ASN A 28 25.58 -13.71 -6.73
CA ASN A 28 25.27 -12.66 -7.72
C ASN A 28 23.79 -12.20 -7.71
N GLY A 29 23.20 -12.12 -6.51
CA GLY A 29 21.82 -11.71 -6.29
C GLY A 29 20.76 -12.72 -6.76
N ARG A 30 21.16 -13.99 -7.00
CA ARG A 30 20.26 -15.07 -7.44
C ARG A 30 20.29 -16.27 -6.50
N LEU A 31 19.20 -17.03 -6.53
CA LEU A 31 18.99 -18.23 -5.73
C LEU A 31 19.48 -19.50 -6.43
N SER A 32 19.99 -20.43 -5.60
CA SER A 32 20.11 -21.86 -5.94
C SER A 32 19.55 -22.69 -4.78
N ILE A 33 18.65 -23.63 -5.08
CA ILE A 33 17.98 -24.49 -4.08
C ILE A 33 18.67 -25.85 -4.08
N LEU A 34 19.38 -26.16 -3.01
CA LEU A 34 20.18 -27.36 -2.89
C LEU A 34 19.43 -28.42 -2.07
N VAL A 35 18.78 -29.35 -2.78
CA VAL A 35 18.06 -30.49 -2.17
C VAL A 35 19.04 -31.63 -1.91
N GLY A 36 18.97 -32.22 -0.73
CA GLY A 36 19.86 -33.30 -0.29
C GLY A 36 21.06 -32.82 0.52
N ASP A 37 22.18 -33.57 0.51
CA ASP A 37 23.37 -33.22 1.26
C ASP A 37 24.11 -32.02 0.63
N SER A 38 24.15 -30.94 1.33
CA SER A 38 24.88 -29.72 0.96
C SER A 38 26.13 -29.45 1.81
N SER A 39 26.53 -30.40 2.67
CA SER A 39 27.63 -30.22 3.64
C SER A 39 28.96 -29.82 2.99
N GLY A 40 29.24 -30.35 1.81
CA GLY A 40 30.46 -30.05 1.03
C GLY A 40 30.39 -28.78 0.17
N VAL A 41 29.29 -28.03 0.20
CA VAL A 41 29.15 -26.81 -0.60
C VAL A 41 29.81 -25.64 0.13
N GLU A 42 30.75 -24.94 -0.53
CA GLU A 42 31.45 -23.80 0.03
C GLU A 42 30.72 -22.48 -0.21
N ALA A 43 30.70 -21.63 0.80
CA ALA A 43 30.17 -20.26 0.73
C ALA A 43 31.05 -19.29 1.54
N GLY A 44 31.02 -18.01 1.19
CA GLY A 44 31.66 -16.95 1.95
C GLY A 44 31.12 -16.85 3.37
N GLU A 45 29.79 -16.98 3.52
CA GLU A 45 29.12 -17.01 4.82
C GLU A 45 28.07 -18.13 4.86
N THR A 46 28.06 -18.87 5.99
CA THR A 46 27.04 -19.92 6.25
C THR A 46 26.13 -19.47 7.39
N ILE A 47 24.84 -19.46 7.13
CA ILE A 47 23.78 -19.16 8.08
C ILE A 47 23.12 -20.46 8.53
N ASP A 48 23.18 -20.74 9.83
CA ASP A 48 22.41 -21.85 10.41
C ASP A 48 20.99 -21.37 10.76
N ALA A 49 20.01 -21.87 9.99
CA ALA A 49 18.58 -21.59 10.18
C ALA A 49 17.86 -22.72 10.93
N SER A 50 18.57 -23.48 11.79
CA SER A 50 17.98 -24.53 12.61
C SER A 50 16.78 -24.01 13.42
N GLY A 51 15.61 -24.67 13.28
CA GLY A 51 14.36 -24.25 13.92
C GLY A 51 13.61 -23.12 13.19
N CYS A 52 14.22 -22.50 12.19
CA CYS A 52 13.62 -21.41 11.44
C CYS A 52 12.93 -21.86 10.15
N VAL A 53 12.07 -21.02 9.65
CA VAL A 53 11.48 -21.07 8.31
C VAL A 53 12.30 -20.16 7.38
N VAL A 54 12.60 -20.67 6.19
CA VAL A 54 13.23 -19.92 5.09
C VAL A 54 12.18 -19.77 3.99
N CYS A 55 11.81 -18.55 3.64
CA CYS A 55 10.77 -18.28 2.64
C CYS A 55 11.18 -17.11 1.73
N PRO A 56 10.45 -16.87 0.61
CA PRO A 56 10.70 -15.69 -0.23
C PRO A 56 10.47 -14.41 0.54
N GLY A 57 11.13 -13.33 0.12
CA GLY A 57 10.87 -11.98 0.61
C GLY A 57 9.41 -11.57 0.42
N PHE A 58 8.84 -10.90 1.42
CA PHE A 58 7.44 -10.47 1.37
C PHE A 58 7.25 -9.32 0.39
N VAL A 59 6.10 -9.34 -0.28
CA VAL A 59 5.64 -8.29 -1.18
C VAL A 59 4.48 -7.57 -0.52
N ASP A 60 4.64 -6.30 -0.24
CA ASP A 60 3.56 -5.45 0.27
C ASP A 60 2.70 -4.99 -0.90
N ALA A 61 1.51 -5.60 -1.01
CA ALA A 61 0.62 -5.39 -2.15
C ALA A 61 0.07 -3.96 -2.22
N HIS A 62 0.15 -3.18 -1.12
CA HIS A 62 -0.37 -1.82 -1.04
C HIS A 62 0.29 -1.05 0.10
N THR A 63 0.96 0.04 -0.22
CA THR A 63 1.54 0.94 0.79
C THR A 63 1.69 2.37 0.26
N HIS A 64 1.78 3.33 1.19
CA HIS A 64 2.05 4.74 0.92
C HIS A 64 3.48 5.12 1.36
N SER A 65 4.44 4.25 1.07
CA SER A 65 5.85 4.46 1.44
C SER A 65 6.61 5.40 0.49
N ASP A 66 6.01 5.81 -0.60
CA ASP A 66 6.59 6.56 -1.73
C ASP A 66 7.76 7.48 -1.35
N LEU A 67 7.45 8.68 -0.84
CA LEU A 67 8.47 9.68 -0.53
C LEU A 67 9.31 9.31 0.71
N MET A 68 8.69 8.64 1.68
CA MET A 68 9.39 8.28 2.91
C MET A 68 10.45 7.19 2.70
N ALA A 69 10.32 6.34 1.67
CA ALA A 69 11.36 5.39 1.32
C ALA A 69 12.59 6.09 0.72
N LEU A 70 12.42 7.23 0.04
CA LEU A 70 13.52 8.06 -0.43
C LEU A 70 14.12 8.92 0.69
N ALA A 71 13.30 9.41 1.61
CA ALA A 71 13.74 10.24 2.73
C ALA A 71 14.47 9.43 3.82
N GLU A 72 14.04 8.20 4.02
CA GLU A 72 14.59 7.24 4.98
C GLU A 72 14.97 5.94 4.25
N PRO A 73 16.10 5.94 3.49
CA PRO A 73 16.51 4.83 2.62
C PRO A 73 16.56 3.44 3.26
N PRO A 74 16.91 3.28 4.55
CA PRO A 74 16.85 1.98 5.20
C PRO A 74 15.46 1.35 5.22
N ASN A 75 14.39 2.15 5.06
CA ASN A 75 13.02 1.67 5.04
C ASN A 75 12.72 0.66 6.16
N GLU A 76 13.26 0.93 7.36
CA GLU A 76 13.28 -0.01 8.49
C GLU A 76 11.92 -0.63 8.81
N PRO A 77 10.78 0.11 8.82
CA PRO A 77 9.50 -0.50 9.13
C PRO A 77 9.13 -1.65 8.20
N LYS A 78 9.58 -1.59 6.94
CA LYS A 78 9.35 -2.62 5.94
C LYS A 78 10.34 -3.76 6.04
N ALA A 79 11.64 -3.45 5.97
CA ALA A 79 12.71 -4.44 6.02
C ALA A 79 12.63 -5.30 7.28
N MET A 80 12.39 -4.68 8.45
CA MET A 80 12.29 -5.38 9.74
C MET A 80 11.06 -6.30 9.84
N MET A 81 10.03 -6.12 8.99
CA MET A 81 8.89 -7.05 8.87
C MET A 81 9.14 -8.18 7.85
N GLY A 82 10.28 -8.20 7.15
CA GLY A 82 10.56 -9.13 6.07
C GLY A 82 10.03 -8.69 4.70
N VAL A 83 9.54 -7.47 4.57
CA VAL A 83 9.11 -6.91 3.28
C VAL A 83 10.34 -6.59 2.44
N CYS A 84 10.41 -7.17 1.24
CA CYS A 84 11.47 -6.96 0.26
C CYS A 84 11.01 -6.14 -0.93
N THR A 85 9.69 -6.00 -1.12
CA THR A 85 9.09 -5.27 -2.24
C THR A 85 7.85 -4.51 -1.77
N ASP A 86 7.77 -3.23 -2.11
CA ASP A 86 6.65 -2.34 -1.85
C ASP A 86 5.93 -1.97 -3.16
N MET A 87 4.59 -2.09 -3.19
CA MET A 87 3.75 -1.56 -4.27
C MET A 87 3.29 -0.16 -3.90
N ILE A 88 3.71 0.85 -4.66
CA ILE A 88 3.49 2.28 -4.41
C ILE A 88 2.70 2.96 -5.55
N GLY A 89 2.35 4.23 -5.37
CA GLY A 89 1.44 4.94 -6.28
C GLY A 89 -0.01 4.46 -6.15
N MET A 90 -0.40 3.99 -4.97
CA MET A 90 -1.70 3.41 -4.67
C MET A 90 -2.80 4.47 -4.49
N ASP A 91 -4.06 4.05 -4.54
CA ASP A 91 -5.25 4.86 -4.27
C ASP A 91 -5.35 6.14 -5.13
N GLY A 92 -4.81 6.08 -6.35
CA GLY A 92 -4.81 7.24 -7.25
C GLY A 92 -3.93 8.39 -6.76
N MET A 93 -3.10 8.16 -5.76
CA MET A 93 -2.15 9.09 -5.16
C MET A 93 -0.73 8.73 -5.55
N GLY A 94 0.08 9.71 -5.91
CA GLY A 94 1.49 9.53 -6.24
C GLY A 94 2.07 10.78 -6.88
N TYR A 95 3.29 10.67 -7.42
CA TYR A 95 4.10 11.84 -7.72
C TYR A 95 4.65 11.84 -9.15
N ALA A 96 4.17 10.93 -10.01
CA ALA A 96 4.49 10.86 -11.43
C ALA A 96 3.35 10.17 -12.24
N PRO A 97 3.12 10.54 -13.51
CA PRO A 97 3.76 11.62 -14.25
C PRO A 97 3.13 12.97 -13.88
N LEU A 98 3.94 13.97 -13.61
CA LEU A 98 3.47 15.32 -13.21
C LEU A 98 4.44 16.38 -13.71
N SER A 99 3.90 17.51 -14.21
CA SER A 99 4.67 18.73 -14.36
C SER A 99 5.12 19.28 -13.00
N GLU A 100 6.19 20.05 -12.96
CA GLU A 100 6.70 20.67 -11.71
C GLU A 100 5.60 21.42 -10.96
N ALA A 101 4.74 22.13 -11.67
CA ALA A 101 3.65 22.91 -11.07
C ALA A 101 2.59 22.02 -10.39
N ASN A 102 2.21 20.90 -11.02
CA ASN A 102 1.26 19.95 -10.44
C ASN A 102 1.90 19.09 -9.36
N LEU A 103 3.17 18.71 -9.50
CA LEU A 103 3.91 18.01 -8.47
C LEU A 103 3.93 18.80 -7.14
N LYS A 104 4.23 20.11 -7.18
CA LYS A 104 4.18 20.98 -6.00
C LYS A 104 2.82 20.98 -5.32
N LYS A 105 1.72 20.99 -6.09
CA LYS A 105 0.36 20.93 -5.54
C LYS A 105 0.04 19.59 -4.90
N MET A 106 0.43 18.48 -5.57
CA MET A 106 0.21 17.13 -5.06
C MET A 106 1.00 16.85 -3.78
N LEU A 107 2.24 17.33 -3.69
CA LEU A 107 3.06 17.22 -2.48
C LEU A 107 2.37 17.84 -1.25
N VAL A 108 1.71 18.98 -1.40
CA VAL A 108 0.96 19.61 -0.31
C VAL A 108 -0.36 18.87 -0.05
N LEU A 109 -1.11 18.52 -1.09
CA LEU A 109 -2.43 17.89 -0.95
C LEU A 109 -2.34 16.54 -0.22
N TRP A 110 -1.31 15.75 -0.54
CA TRP A 110 -1.12 14.41 0.04
C TRP A 110 -0.06 14.35 1.14
N ALA A 111 0.35 15.51 1.68
CA ALA A 111 1.29 15.56 2.79
C ALA A 111 0.80 14.79 4.02
N GLY A 112 -0.51 14.76 4.27
CA GLY A 112 -1.12 13.94 5.32
C GLY A 112 -1.08 12.42 5.08
N VAL A 113 -0.61 11.95 3.90
CA VAL A 113 -0.40 10.52 3.59
C VAL A 113 1.08 10.16 3.59
N SER A 114 1.89 10.92 2.84
CA SER A 114 3.29 10.58 2.57
C SER A 114 4.29 11.54 3.22
N GLY A 115 3.82 12.54 3.98
CA GLY A 115 4.65 13.64 4.47
C GLY A 115 5.10 14.57 3.34
N TYR A 116 5.90 15.56 3.71
CA TYR A 116 6.58 16.46 2.77
C TYR A 116 8.08 16.52 3.12
N PRO A 117 8.82 15.40 2.94
CA PRO A 117 10.23 15.35 3.29
C PRO A 117 11.08 16.26 2.41
N GLN A 118 12.26 16.64 2.90
CA GLN A 118 13.24 17.43 2.14
C GLN A 118 13.95 16.54 1.13
N LEU A 119 13.45 16.50 -0.10
CA LEU A 119 13.99 15.75 -1.24
C LEU A 119 14.24 16.68 -2.43
N GLN A 120 15.04 16.21 -3.39
CA GLN A 120 15.12 16.82 -4.70
C GLN A 120 13.97 16.28 -5.56
N TYR A 121 12.97 17.13 -5.80
CA TYR A 121 11.77 16.81 -6.58
C TYR A 121 12.00 17.19 -8.05
N ASP A 122 12.94 16.51 -8.73
CA ASP A 122 13.47 16.81 -10.06
C ASP A 122 13.07 15.78 -11.13
N TRP A 123 11.90 15.23 -11.01
CA TRP A 123 11.30 14.30 -11.98
C TRP A 123 9.96 14.82 -12.50
N ASN A 124 9.62 14.44 -13.76
CA ASN A 124 8.34 14.74 -14.38
C ASN A 124 7.70 13.47 -14.97
N SER A 125 8.49 12.47 -15.34
CA SER A 125 8.02 11.22 -15.91
C SER A 125 8.06 10.08 -14.88
N VAL A 126 7.38 8.98 -15.20
CA VAL A 126 7.44 7.75 -14.38
C VAL A 126 8.84 7.14 -14.41
N GLY A 127 9.51 7.17 -15.56
CA GLY A 127 10.87 6.64 -15.68
C GLY A 127 11.87 7.38 -14.80
N GLU A 128 11.80 8.71 -14.76
CA GLU A 128 12.64 9.54 -13.89
C GLU A 128 12.32 9.29 -12.40
N TYR A 129 11.04 9.18 -12.05
CA TYR A 129 10.63 8.87 -10.67
C TYR A 129 11.10 7.49 -10.22
N LEU A 130 10.91 6.46 -11.03
CA LEU A 130 11.40 5.11 -10.75
C LEU A 130 12.92 5.04 -10.60
N ALA A 131 13.67 5.81 -11.38
CA ALA A 131 15.13 5.86 -11.27
C ALA A 131 15.62 6.36 -9.90
N LYS A 132 14.79 7.10 -9.13
CA LYS A 132 15.15 7.56 -7.79
C LYS A 132 15.26 6.42 -6.78
N PHE A 133 14.63 5.28 -7.04
CA PHE A 133 14.65 4.13 -6.14
C PHE A 133 15.76 3.11 -6.44
N ASP A 134 16.42 3.20 -7.60
CA ASP A 134 17.44 2.24 -7.99
C ASP A 134 18.69 2.33 -7.08
N ASN A 135 18.92 1.31 -6.24
CA ASN A 135 19.97 1.24 -5.23
C ASN A 135 19.92 2.39 -4.18
N ALA A 136 18.75 2.95 -3.96
CA ALA A 136 18.52 4.08 -3.06
C ALA A 136 17.59 3.75 -1.89
N THR A 137 17.03 2.53 -1.83
CA THR A 137 16.15 2.08 -0.76
C THR A 137 16.47 0.64 -0.36
N ALA A 138 16.10 0.23 0.86
CA ALA A 138 16.33 -1.15 1.29
C ALA A 138 15.42 -2.17 0.61
N THR A 139 14.22 -1.74 0.16
CA THR A 139 13.22 -2.59 -0.51
C THR A 139 13.05 -2.21 -1.98
N ASN A 140 12.60 -3.16 -2.79
CA ASN A 140 12.26 -2.91 -4.20
C ASN A 140 10.93 -2.14 -4.29
N MET A 141 10.73 -1.35 -5.34
CA MET A 141 9.55 -0.53 -5.56
C MET A 141 8.85 -0.86 -6.88
N GLY A 142 7.59 -1.29 -6.83
CA GLY A 142 6.71 -1.39 -8.00
C GLY A 142 5.72 -0.22 -8.00
N TYR A 143 5.48 0.42 -9.14
CA TYR A 143 4.69 1.64 -9.23
C TYR A 143 3.46 1.49 -10.11
N PHE A 144 2.31 1.99 -9.63
CA PHE A 144 1.08 2.16 -10.39
C PHE A 144 0.87 3.64 -10.72
N VAL A 145 0.44 3.92 -11.96
CA VAL A 145 0.15 5.29 -12.38
C VAL A 145 -1.11 5.79 -11.70
N PRO A 146 -1.05 6.84 -10.88
CA PRO A 146 -2.25 7.35 -10.23
C PRO A 146 -3.17 8.10 -11.22
N ASN A 147 -4.47 7.78 -11.24
CA ASN A 147 -5.41 8.56 -12.06
C ASN A 147 -5.50 10.03 -11.63
N GLY A 148 -5.24 10.31 -10.35
CA GLY A 148 -5.15 11.67 -9.84
C GLY A 148 -4.08 12.49 -10.57
N CYS A 149 -2.90 11.89 -10.84
CA CYS A 149 -1.84 12.53 -11.61
C CYS A 149 -2.25 12.76 -13.07
N LEU A 150 -2.86 11.75 -13.72
CA LEU A 150 -3.32 11.88 -15.11
C LEU A 150 -4.37 12.99 -15.25
N ARG A 151 -5.31 13.05 -14.32
CA ARG A 151 -6.36 14.09 -14.33
C ARG A 151 -5.78 15.46 -14.06
N ALA A 152 -4.89 15.62 -13.08
CA ALA A 152 -4.26 16.90 -12.76
C ALA A 152 -3.50 17.47 -13.96
N GLU A 153 -2.82 16.63 -14.74
CA GLU A 153 -2.08 17.05 -15.94
C GLU A 153 -2.98 17.40 -17.13
N VAL A 154 -4.10 16.69 -17.32
CA VAL A 154 -4.88 16.80 -18.56
C VAL A 154 -6.17 17.57 -18.38
N VAL A 155 -6.93 17.29 -17.29
CA VAL A 155 -8.23 17.89 -16.98
C VAL A 155 -8.09 19.08 -16.02
N GLY A 156 -7.05 19.03 -15.18
CA GLY A 156 -6.89 19.94 -14.06
C GLY A 156 -7.74 19.54 -12.85
N TRP A 157 -8.02 20.51 -12.00
CA TRP A 157 -8.65 20.32 -10.69
C TRP A 157 -10.17 20.56 -10.69
N LYS A 158 -10.82 20.51 -11.86
CA LYS A 158 -12.25 20.76 -12.00
C LYS A 158 -13.08 19.50 -11.74
N ASN A 159 -14.14 19.67 -10.93
CA ASN A 159 -15.14 18.63 -10.67
C ASN A 159 -16.07 18.47 -11.88
N ARG A 160 -15.59 17.79 -12.90
CA ARG A 160 -16.34 17.45 -14.11
C ARG A 160 -15.79 16.18 -14.77
N PRO A 161 -16.59 15.47 -15.55
CA PRO A 161 -16.09 14.41 -16.42
C PRO A 161 -15.04 14.94 -17.42
N ALA A 162 -14.10 14.10 -17.82
CA ALA A 162 -13.18 14.39 -18.91
C ALA A 162 -13.89 14.35 -20.24
N THR A 163 -13.50 15.22 -21.17
CA THR A 163 -13.93 15.14 -22.57
C THR A 163 -13.23 13.98 -23.27
N SER A 164 -13.77 13.54 -24.43
CA SER A 164 -13.16 12.47 -25.22
C SER A 164 -11.72 12.78 -25.63
N ASP A 165 -11.38 14.06 -25.87
CA ASP A 165 -10.01 14.49 -26.19
C ASP A 165 -9.08 14.37 -24.97
N GLU A 166 -9.58 14.74 -23.80
CA GLU A 166 -8.83 14.62 -22.54
C GLU A 166 -8.62 13.14 -22.19
N VAL A 167 -9.62 12.27 -22.36
CA VAL A 167 -9.47 10.82 -22.19
C VAL A 167 -8.36 10.29 -23.10
N ARG A 168 -8.35 10.66 -24.40
CA ARG A 168 -7.26 10.26 -25.32
C ARG A 168 -5.87 10.74 -24.87
N LYS A 169 -5.77 11.96 -24.35
CA LYS A 169 -4.49 12.48 -23.83
C LYS A 169 -4.05 11.71 -22.60
N MET A 170 -4.98 11.41 -21.66
CA MET A 170 -4.68 10.57 -20.48
C MET A 170 -4.25 9.15 -20.89
N GLN A 171 -4.90 8.55 -21.90
CA GLN A 171 -4.49 7.23 -22.43
C GLN A 171 -3.07 7.27 -23.02
N GLN A 172 -2.70 8.33 -23.74
CA GLN A 172 -1.34 8.50 -24.27
C GLN A 172 -0.30 8.62 -23.14
N LEU A 173 -0.58 9.44 -22.13
CA LEU A 173 0.28 9.64 -20.98
C LEU A 173 0.41 8.34 -20.17
N LEU A 174 -0.68 7.62 -19.95
CA LEU A 174 -0.70 6.31 -19.29
C LEU A 174 0.10 5.27 -20.06
N LYS A 175 -0.07 5.19 -21.37
CA LYS A 175 0.69 4.26 -22.23
C LYS A 175 2.19 4.56 -22.19
N GLN A 176 2.58 5.84 -22.17
CA GLN A 176 3.97 6.23 -22.02
C GLN A 176 4.50 5.82 -20.64
N SER A 177 3.76 6.08 -19.57
CA SER A 177 4.12 5.67 -18.20
C SER A 177 4.30 4.15 -18.05
N MET A 178 3.45 3.36 -18.73
CA MET A 178 3.58 1.89 -18.78
C MET A 178 4.87 1.47 -19.50
N LYS A 179 5.25 2.13 -20.61
CA LYS A 179 6.53 1.88 -21.29
C LYS A 179 7.74 2.26 -20.44
N GLU A 180 7.62 3.22 -19.57
CA GLU A 180 8.64 3.67 -18.63
C GLU A 180 8.77 2.75 -17.41
N GLY A 181 7.88 1.76 -17.26
CA GLY A 181 7.98 0.70 -16.27
C GLY A 181 6.84 0.61 -15.26
N ALA A 182 5.79 1.43 -15.36
CA ALA A 182 4.64 1.30 -14.47
C ALA A 182 3.93 -0.06 -14.65
N LEU A 183 3.39 -0.62 -13.56
CA LEU A 183 2.74 -1.92 -13.52
C LEU A 183 1.23 -1.87 -13.86
N GLY A 184 0.65 -0.69 -13.94
CA GLY A 184 -0.76 -0.50 -14.20
C GLY A 184 -1.27 0.88 -13.82
N LEU A 185 -2.57 0.98 -13.60
CA LEU A 185 -3.28 2.19 -13.18
C LEU A 185 -3.81 2.02 -11.76
N SER A 186 -3.65 3.02 -10.91
CA SER A 186 -4.34 3.08 -9.61
C SER A 186 -5.40 4.17 -9.58
N THR A 187 -6.50 3.93 -8.87
CA THR A 187 -7.53 4.94 -8.60
C THR A 187 -7.85 5.04 -7.12
N GLY A 188 -8.17 6.26 -6.67
CA GLY A 188 -8.73 6.54 -5.37
C GLY A 188 -9.99 7.38 -5.54
N LEU A 189 -11.15 6.70 -5.61
CA LEU A 189 -12.39 7.32 -6.11
C LEU A 189 -13.13 8.13 -5.04
N THR A 190 -12.50 8.35 -3.89
CA THR A 190 -12.93 9.34 -2.88
C THR A 190 -11.98 10.55 -2.81
N TYR A 191 -10.87 10.54 -3.57
CA TYR A 191 -9.82 11.56 -3.48
C TYR A 191 -9.74 12.43 -4.74
N PRO A 192 -10.04 13.76 -4.64
CA PRO A 192 -9.84 14.69 -5.76
C PRO A 192 -8.37 14.81 -6.19
N PRO A 193 -8.10 14.99 -7.50
CA PRO A 193 -9.06 15.09 -8.60
C PRO A 193 -9.49 13.73 -9.19
N GLY A 194 -8.94 12.61 -8.70
CA GLY A 194 -9.26 11.25 -9.16
C GLY A 194 -10.73 10.88 -9.00
N SER A 195 -11.36 11.30 -7.90
CA SER A 195 -12.78 11.05 -7.61
C SER A 195 -13.76 11.67 -8.60
N TYR A 196 -13.34 12.66 -9.37
CA TYR A 196 -14.16 13.31 -10.40
C TYR A 196 -14.27 12.50 -11.69
N ALA A 197 -13.53 11.40 -11.81
CA ALA A 197 -13.59 10.50 -12.95
C ALA A 197 -14.95 9.80 -13.04
N SER A 198 -15.53 9.75 -14.24
CA SER A 198 -16.71 8.92 -14.51
C SER A 198 -16.32 7.45 -14.69
N THR A 199 -17.27 6.54 -14.48
CA THR A 199 -17.06 5.10 -14.75
C THR A 199 -16.58 4.86 -16.18
N ASP A 200 -17.16 5.55 -17.17
CA ASP A 200 -16.80 5.39 -18.58
C ASP A 200 -15.37 5.87 -18.87
N GLU A 201 -14.94 6.99 -18.26
CA GLU A 201 -13.54 7.45 -18.32
C GLU A 201 -12.60 6.36 -17.81
N LEU A 202 -12.91 5.77 -16.67
CA LEU A 202 -12.09 4.71 -16.06
C LEU A 202 -12.08 3.44 -16.92
N VAL A 203 -13.18 3.05 -17.53
CA VAL A 203 -13.25 1.92 -18.48
C VAL A 203 -12.28 2.15 -19.63
N GLU A 204 -12.27 3.35 -20.23
CA GLU A 204 -11.39 3.67 -21.37
C GLU A 204 -9.89 3.67 -20.96
N LEU A 205 -9.55 4.18 -19.77
CA LEU A 205 -8.19 4.09 -19.26
C LEU A 205 -7.78 2.64 -18.99
N CYS A 206 -8.66 1.85 -18.37
CA CYS A 206 -8.41 0.44 -18.08
C CYS A 206 -8.25 -0.43 -19.34
N LYS A 207 -8.94 -0.11 -20.46
CA LYS A 207 -8.68 -0.75 -21.76
C LYS A 207 -7.22 -0.53 -22.21
N THR A 208 -6.68 0.66 -21.97
CA THR A 208 -5.27 0.94 -22.26
C THR A 208 -4.35 0.11 -21.38
N VAL A 209 -4.65 -0.01 -20.08
CA VAL A 209 -3.89 -0.87 -19.14
C VAL A 209 -3.91 -2.32 -19.58
N ALA A 210 -5.09 -2.86 -19.93
CA ALA A 210 -5.25 -4.23 -20.41
C ALA A 210 -4.43 -4.49 -21.68
N ALA A 211 -4.46 -3.56 -22.64
CA ALA A 211 -3.66 -3.64 -23.87
C ALA A 211 -2.15 -3.61 -23.62
N CYS A 212 -1.72 -3.03 -22.50
CA CYS A 212 -0.33 -3.00 -22.06
C CYS A 212 0.05 -4.20 -21.16
N GLY A 213 -0.88 -5.08 -20.81
CA GLY A 213 -0.63 -6.23 -19.92
C GLY A 213 -0.53 -5.87 -18.45
N GLY A 214 -1.04 -4.71 -18.04
CA GLY A 214 -1.01 -4.22 -16.67
C GLY A 214 -2.23 -4.60 -15.84
N VAL A 215 -2.32 -4.05 -14.63
CA VAL A 215 -3.39 -4.29 -13.65
C VAL A 215 -4.07 -2.97 -13.28
N TYR A 216 -5.38 -2.99 -13.12
CA TYR A 216 -6.16 -1.92 -12.52
C TYR A 216 -6.28 -2.13 -11.02
N VAL A 217 -5.78 -1.20 -10.21
CA VAL A 217 -5.83 -1.22 -8.74
C VAL A 217 -6.74 -0.11 -8.25
N THR A 218 -7.64 -0.35 -7.29
CA THR A 218 -8.62 0.66 -6.91
C THR A 218 -8.99 0.69 -5.44
N HIS A 219 -8.82 1.87 -4.81
CA HIS A 219 -9.64 2.34 -3.70
C HIS A 219 -11.00 2.73 -4.28
N VAL A 220 -12.04 2.01 -3.91
CA VAL A 220 -13.37 2.16 -4.51
C VAL A 220 -14.06 3.47 -4.12
N ARG A 221 -15.12 3.83 -4.83
CA ARG A 221 -15.95 5.00 -4.52
C ARG A 221 -16.88 4.69 -3.34
N TYR A 222 -16.42 4.95 -2.12
CA TYR A 222 -17.16 4.62 -0.91
C TYR A 222 -18.43 5.45 -0.67
N ASP A 223 -18.58 6.58 -1.35
CA ASP A 223 -19.73 7.47 -1.29
C ASP A 223 -20.77 7.22 -2.40
N LEU A 224 -20.59 6.17 -3.21
CA LEU A 224 -21.51 5.83 -4.29
C LEU A 224 -22.75 5.06 -3.78
N GLY A 225 -23.93 5.53 -4.18
CA GLY A 225 -25.18 4.82 -3.99
C GLY A 225 -25.50 4.48 -2.53
N ASP A 226 -25.60 3.20 -2.21
CA ASP A 226 -25.85 2.71 -0.85
C ASP A 226 -24.66 2.85 0.11
N CYS A 227 -23.55 3.43 -0.37
CA CYS A 227 -22.29 3.64 0.37
C CYS A 227 -21.65 2.37 0.95
N ALA A 228 -22.20 1.21 0.62
CA ALA A 228 -21.79 -0.08 1.16
C ALA A 228 -21.16 -0.96 0.08
N PHE A 229 -21.91 -1.24 -0.98
CA PHE A 229 -21.52 -2.21 -2.01
C PHE A 229 -21.39 -1.60 -3.41
N ASP A 230 -21.99 -0.43 -3.68
CA ASP A 230 -22.05 0.12 -5.04
C ASP A 230 -20.67 0.51 -5.57
N GLY A 231 -19.76 1.00 -4.73
CA GLY A 231 -18.38 1.23 -5.14
C GLY A 231 -17.64 -0.04 -5.56
N PHE A 232 -17.87 -1.15 -4.87
CA PHE A 232 -17.30 -2.46 -5.27
C PHE A 232 -17.93 -2.97 -6.57
N ARG A 233 -19.24 -2.77 -6.77
CA ARG A 233 -19.93 -3.10 -8.04
C ARG A 233 -19.42 -2.25 -9.20
N GLU A 234 -19.13 -0.95 -8.97
CA GLU A 234 -18.49 -0.07 -9.95
C GLU A 234 -17.12 -0.61 -10.36
N ALA A 235 -16.26 -0.96 -9.41
CA ALA A 235 -14.94 -1.52 -9.69
C ALA A 235 -15.03 -2.81 -10.53
N ILE A 236 -15.91 -3.74 -10.15
CA ILE A 236 -16.17 -4.98 -10.90
C ILE A 236 -16.69 -4.69 -12.32
N LYS A 237 -17.59 -3.72 -12.47
CA LYS A 237 -18.10 -3.28 -13.76
C LYS A 237 -16.99 -2.72 -14.65
N ILE A 238 -16.07 -1.93 -14.09
CA ILE A 238 -14.91 -1.39 -14.84
C ILE A 238 -14.02 -2.56 -15.31
N GLY A 239 -13.68 -3.51 -14.43
CA GLY A 239 -12.91 -4.70 -14.80
C GLY A 239 -13.59 -5.52 -15.92
N LEU A 240 -14.90 -5.76 -15.79
CA LEU A 240 -15.68 -6.50 -16.79
C LEU A 240 -15.71 -5.81 -18.16
N LEU A 241 -15.98 -4.49 -18.20
CA LEU A 241 -16.13 -3.74 -19.46
C LEU A 241 -14.79 -3.45 -20.14
N SER A 242 -13.71 -3.35 -19.38
CA SER A 242 -12.38 -3.08 -19.91
C SER A 242 -11.58 -4.35 -20.27
N GLY A 243 -11.95 -5.50 -19.68
CA GLY A 243 -11.17 -6.72 -19.75
C GLY A 243 -9.84 -6.64 -18.96
N CYS A 244 -9.64 -5.59 -18.16
CA CYS A 244 -8.44 -5.39 -17.38
C CYS A 244 -8.48 -6.25 -16.11
N PRO A 245 -7.38 -6.95 -15.75
CA PRO A 245 -7.26 -7.57 -14.43
C PRO A 245 -7.49 -6.54 -13.33
N LEU A 246 -8.39 -6.85 -12.38
CA LEU A 246 -8.79 -5.96 -11.30
C LEU A 246 -8.16 -6.38 -9.97
N HIS A 247 -7.61 -5.42 -9.23
CA HIS A 247 -7.20 -5.58 -7.84
C HIS A 247 -7.88 -4.51 -6.97
N ILE A 248 -8.65 -4.94 -5.97
CA ILE A 248 -9.36 -4.02 -5.07
C ILE A 248 -8.49 -3.79 -3.83
N SER A 249 -8.15 -2.53 -3.57
CA SER A 249 -7.32 -2.09 -2.45
C SER A 249 -8.01 -2.29 -1.10
N HIS A 250 -7.21 -2.60 -0.05
CA HIS A 250 -7.60 -2.64 1.38
C HIS A 250 -9.05 -3.09 1.63
N TYR A 251 -9.42 -4.25 1.04
CA TYR A 251 -10.77 -4.82 1.09
C TYR A 251 -11.19 -5.09 2.53
N ALA A 252 -12.01 -4.22 3.08
CA ALA A 252 -12.42 -4.23 4.48
C ALA A 252 -13.86 -3.76 4.65
N THR A 253 -14.53 -4.23 5.70
CA THR A 253 -15.83 -3.68 6.09
C THR A 253 -15.65 -2.28 6.69
N ASN A 254 -16.63 -1.41 6.45
CA ASN A 254 -16.74 -0.09 7.06
C ASN A 254 -17.90 -0.07 8.09
N LEU A 255 -18.17 1.08 8.69
CA LEU A 255 -19.23 1.21 9.70
C LEU A 255 -20.62 0.79 9.19
N ALA A 256 -20.93 1.03 7.91
CA ALA A 256 -22.24 0.71 7.32
C ALA A 256 -22.43 -0.80 7.05
N ILE A 257 -21.34 -1.55 6.88
CA ILE A 257 -21.35 -2.97 6.51
C ILE A 257 -20.55 -3.85 7.47
N ARG A 258 -20.32 -3.38 8.70
CA ARG A 258 -19.70 -4.19 9.77
C ARG A 258 -20.52 -5.48 9.99
N GLY A 259 -19.83 -6.62 10.07
CA GLY A 259 -20.44 -7.95 10.15
C GLY A 259 -20.91 -8.53 8.81
N LYS A 260 -20.66 -7.84 7.69
CA LYS A 260 -21.12 -8.27 6.36
C LYS A 260 -19.98 -8.77 5.45
N ALA A 261 -18.83 -9.16 6.00
CA ALA A 261 -17.68 -9.65 5.23
C ALA A 261 -18.06 -10.75 4.22
N LYS A 262 -18.92 -11.70 4.61
CA LYS A 262 -19.38 -12.77 3.69
C LYS A 262 -20.15 -12.23 2.49
N GLN A 263 -20.97 -11.19 2.67
CA GLN A 263 -21.71 -10.55 1.57
C GLN A 263 -20.78 -9.78 0.64
N MET A 264 -19.76 -9.13 1.20
CA MET A 264 -18.70 -8.48 0.40
C MET A 264 -17.94 -9.51 -0.44
N LEU A 265 -17.50 -10.62 0.16
CA LEU A 265 -16.76 -11.68 -0.53
C LEU A 265 -17.59 -12.33 -1.65
N ALA A 266 -18.91 -12.47 -1.46
CA ALA A 266 -19.80 -12.97 -2.51
C ALA A 266 -19.78 -12.11 -3.78
N LEU A 267 -19.55 -10.79 -3.69
CA LEU A 267 -19.37 -9.93 -4.87
C LEU A 267 -18.13 -10.33 -5.69
N VAL A 268 -17.04 -10.66 -4.99
CA VAL A 268 -15.79 -11.11 -5.62
C VAL A 268 -15.99 -12.49 -6.26
N ASP A 269 -16.63 -13.41 -5.55
CA ASP A 269 -16.91 -14.77 -6.06
C ASP A 269 -17.81 -14.74 -7.30
N ASP A 270 -18.89 -13.96 -7.26
CA ASP A 270 -19.77 -13.77 -8.42
C ASP A 270 -19.03 -13.16 -9.61
N ALA A 271 -18.17 -12.16 -9.37
CA ALA A 271 -17.37 -11.56 -10.43
C ALA A 271 -16.41 -12.58 -11.07
N ARG A 272 -15.73 -13.38 -10.24
CA ARG A 272 -14.82 -14.47 -10.70
C ARG A 272 -15.58 -15.54 -11.47
N ASN A 273 -16.76 -15.95 -11.01
CA ASN A 273 -17.63 -16.90 -11.72
C ASN A 273 -18.09 -16.37 -13.08
N ARG A 274 -18.16 -15.07 -13.25
CA ARG A 274 -18.48 -14.39 -14.53
C ARG A 274 -17.25 -14.13 -15.39
N GLY A 275 -16.08 -14.63 -15.00
CA GLY A 275 -14.84 -14.52 -15.76
C GLY A 275 -14.05 -13.21 -15.53
N VAL A 276 -14.42 -12.38 -14.55
CA VAL A 276 -13.62 -11.22 -14.18
C VAL A 276 -12.41 -11.68 -13.39
N ASP A 277 -11.20 -11.34 -13.85
CA ASP A 277 -9.97 -11.60 -13.10
C ASP A 277 -9.82 -10.59 -11.97
N VAL A 278 -10.42 -10.90 -10.81
CA VAL A 278 -10.42 -10.04 -9.63
C VAL A 278 -9.69 -10.66 -8.44
N THR A 279 -8.84 -9.86 -7.80
CA THR A 279 -8.16 -10.10 -6.52
C THR A 279 -8.33 -8.87 -5.62
N PHE A 280 -7.91 -8.99 -4.36
CA PHE A 280 -7.91 -7.86 -3.43
C PHE A 280 -6.83 -8.03 -2.36
N ASP A 281 -6.41 -6.92 -1.76
CA ASP A 281 -5.55 -6.93 -0.58
C ASP A 281 -6.29 -6.57 0.70
N SER A 282 -5.74 -6.94 1.84
CA SER A 282 -6.21 -6.53 3.17
C SER A 282 -5.11 -6.68 4.22
N TYR A 283 -5.32 -6.03 5.36
CA TYR A 283 -4.42 -6.03 6.51
C TYR A 283 -5.08 -6.59 7.78
N PRO A 284 -4.31 -7.11 8.77
CA PRO A 284 -4.84 -7.83 9.93
C PRO A 284 -5.29 -6.90 11.08
N TRP A 285 -5.95 -5.78 10.76
CA TRP A 285 -6.34 -4.74 11.71
C TRP A 285 -7.75 -4.22 11.44
N PRO A 286 -8.54 -3.85 12.48
CA PRO A 286 -9.90 -3.36 12.31
C PRO A 286 -9.99 -1.85 12.07
N ALA A 287 -8.85 -1.17 11.88
CA ALA A 287 -8.76 0.28 11.73
C ALA A 287 -8.12 0.67 10.40
N GLY A 288 -8.77 1.56 9.67
CA GLY A 288 -8.24 2.23 8.50
C GLY A 288 -7.47 3.51 8.84
N SER A 289 -6.69 4.03 7.91
CA SER A 289 -5.98 5.32 8.04
C SER A 289 -6.11 6.12 6.76
N SER A 290 -6.13 7.46 6.89
CA SER A 290 -6.12 8.38 5.76
C SER A 290 -5.62 9.76 6.20
N TYR A 291 -5.63 10.73 5.30
CA TYR A 291 -5.34 12.12 5.59
C TYR A 291 -6.62 12.90 5.92
N LEU A 292 -6.53 13.88 6.83
CA LEU A 292 -7.72 14.53 7.41
C LEU A 292 -8.53 15.33 6.38
N ALA A 293 -7.90 15.85 5.30
CA ALA A 293 -8.63 16.53 4.25
C ALA A 293 -9.57 15.60 3.45
N ALA A 294 -9.39 14.27 3.51
CA ALA A 294 -10.34 13.30 2.94
C ALA A 294 -11.70 13.29 3.68
N ALA A 295 -11.76 13.85 4.88
CA ALA A 295 -13.00 14.05 5.63
C ALA A 295 -13.83 15.26 5.16
N LEU A 296 -13.33 16.03 4.18
CA LEU A 296 -14.03 17.18 3.61
C LEU A 296 -14.88 16.76 2.40
N PRO A 297 -16.00 17.46 2.13
CA PRO A 297 -16.76 17.24 0.91
C PRO A 297 -15.90 17.45 -0.35
N THR A 298 -16.04 16.58 -1.34
CA THR A 298 -15.22 16.62 -2.56
C THR A 298 -15.37 17.93 -3.34
N TRP A 299 -16.56 18.56 -3.30
CA TRP A 299 -16.80 19.86 -3.95
C TRP A 299 -15.96 21.01 -3.38
N ALA A 300 -15.55 20.94 -2.10
CA ALA A 300 -14.68 21.94 -1.49
C ALA A 300 -13.26 21.97 -2.11
N GLN A 301 -12.89 20.89 -2.80
CA GLN A 301 -11.61 20.75 -3.51
C GLN A 301 -11.73 21.06 -5.02
N ASP A 302 -12.94 21.42 -5.53
CA ASP A 302 -13.13 21.85 -6.92
C ASP A 302 -12.39 23.15 -7.20
N GLY A 303 -11.38 23.09 -8.05
CA GLY A 303 -10.44 24.18 -8.30
C GLY A 303 -9.07 23.98 -7.64
N GLY A 304 -8.90 22.93 -6.82
CA GLY A 304 -7.61 22.51 -6.27
C GLY A 304 -7.25 23.17 -4.93
N LEU A 305 -5.96 23.13 -4.62
CA LEU A 305 -5.40 23.48 -3.32
C LEU A 305 -5.77 24.88 -2.83
N ASP A 306 -5.62 25.88 -3.69
CA ASP A 306 -5.87 27.30 -3.30
C ASP A 306 -7.33 27.47 -2.90
N ARG A 307 -8.25 26.90 -3.68
CA ARG A 307 -9.69 26.95 -3.39
C ARG A 307 -10.02 26.22 -2.09
N LEU A 308 -9.43 25.06 -1.85
CA LEU A 308 -9.61 24.32 -0.59
C LEU A 308 -9.19 25.17 0.61
N MET A 309 -8.03 25.81 0.53
CA MET A 309 -7.53 26.69 1.61
C MET A 309 -8.41 27.92 1.82
N GLU A 310 -9.01 28.49 0.76
CA GLU A 310 -10.03 29.55 0.89
C GLU A 310 -11.26 29.04 1.62
N CYS A 311 -11.83 27.89 1.21
CA CYS A 311 -12.98 27.26 1.86
C CYS A 311 -12.75 26.99 3.35
N LEU A 312 -11.55 26.52 3.70
CA LEU A 312 -11.16 26.25 5.08
C LEU A 312 -11.00 27.51 5.95
N LYS A 313 -10.78 28.69 5.35
CA LYS A 313 -10.64 29.95 6.07
C LYS A 313 -11.94 30.75 6.19
N ASP A 314 -12.95 30.42 5.37
CA ASP A 314 -14.23 31.10 5.36
C ASP A 314 -15.26 30.39 6.24
N GLU A 315 -15.75 31.06 7.28
CA GLU A 315 -16.64 30.48 8.29
C GLU A 315 -17.98 30.01 7.70
N GLN A 316 -18.54 30.78 6.75
CA GLN A 316 -19.81 30.42 6.09
C GLN A 316 -19.65 29.17 5.22
N THR A 317 -18.53 29.06 4.52
CA THR A 317 -18.21 27.87 3.71
C THR A 317 -17.94 26.66 4.60
N ARG A 318 -17.25 26.83 5.75
CA ARG A 318 -17.09 25.74 6.74
C ARG A 318 -18.42 25.15 7.18
N GLU A 319 -19.43 25.97 7.45
CA GLU A 319 -20.76 25.48 7.84
C GLU A 319 -21.47 24.74 6.68
N SER A 320 -21.28 25.18 5.45
CA SER A 320 -21.78 24.44 4.28
C SER A 320 -21.07 23.09 4.11
N MET A 321 -19.74 23.07 4.24
CA MET A 321 -18.96 21.83 4.23
C MET A 321 -19.38 20.86 5.33
N ARG A 322 -19.68 21.36 6.54
CA ARG A 322 -20.14 20.53 7.67
C ARG A 322 -21.40 19.74 7.37
N ARG A 323 -22.35 20.35 6.66
CA ARG A 323 -23.63 19.71 6.27
C ARG A 323 -23.45 18.59 5.26
N ASP A 324 -22.46 18.76 4.36
CA ASP A 324 -22.18 17.83 3.28
C ASP A 324 -20.99 16.88 3.60
N ALA A 325 -20.47 16.95 4.84
CA ALA A 325 -19.32 16.14 5.25
C ALA A 325 -19.65 14.64 5.26
N PRO A 326 -18.70 13.77 4.87
CA PRO A 326 -18.87 12.33 4.97
C PRO A 326 -19.24 11.86 6.37
N ALA A 327 -19.98 10.74 6.46
CA ALA A 327 -20.43 10.17 7.73
C ALA A 327 -19.30 9.88 8.74
N LEU A 328 -18.07 9.73 8.26
CA LEU A 328 -16.87 9.59 9.07
C LEU A 328 -16.69 10.73 10.09
N VAL A 329 -17.06 11.95 9.72
CA VAL A 329 -16.97 13.15 10.58
C VAL A 329 -18.04 13.13 11.68
N GLY A 330 -19.11 12.37 11.50
CA GLY A 330 -20.18 12.18 12.51
C GLY A 330 -19.77 11.38 13.74
N ALA A 331 -18.56 10.78 13.74
CA ALA A 331 -18.01 10.00 14.85
C ALA A 331 -16.63 10.55 15.29
N PRO A 332 -16.55 11.79 15.82
CA PRO A 332 -15.28 12.44 16.17
C PRO A 332 -14.53 11.75 17.32
N ASP A 333 -15.21 10.97 18.11
CA ASP A 333 -14.69 10.08 19.16
C ASP A 333 -13.96 8.84 18.59
N ASN A 334 -14.15 8.55 17.30
CA ASN A 334 -13.53 7.43 16.61
C ASN A 334 -12.41 7.87 15.63
N LEU A 335 -12.22 9.15 15.42
CA LEU A 335 -11.17 9.73 14.57
C LEU A 335 -9.96 10.09 15.45
N VAL A 336 -8.87 9.33 15.35
CA VAL A 336 -7.65 9.55 16.12
C VAL A 336 -6.60 10.23 15.25
N VAL A 337 -6.10 11.39 15.65
CA VAL A 337 -4.99 12.09 14.97
C VAL A 337 -3.73 11.26 15.09
N SER A 338 -3.12 10.90 13.97
CA SER A 338 -1.92 10.04 13.95
C SER A 338 -0.64 10.78 13.59
N ALA A 339 -0.77 11.90 12.88
CA ALA A 339 0.34 12.74 12.47
C ALA A 339 -0.10 14.19 12.30
N VAL A 340 0.78 15.11 12.68
CA VAL A 340 0.72 16.55 12.37
C VAL A 340 2.11 17.03 11.97
N ARG A 341 2.19 18.12 11.21
CA ARG A 341 3.45 18.69 10.71
C ARG A 341 4.23 19.45 11.77
N THR A 342 3.52 20.29 12.57
CA THR A 342 4.17 21.26 13.45
C THR A 342 4.36 20.72 14.86
N GLU A 343 5.47 21.07 15.49
CA GLU A 343 5.73 20.76 16.90
C GLU A 343 4.65 21.34 17.83
N LYS A 344 4.09 22.50 17.47
CA LYS A 344 3.03 23.18 18.22
C LYS A 344 1.81 22.27 18.45
N ASN A 345 1.44 21.48 17.45
CA ASN A 345 0.23 20.64 17.48
C ASN A 345 0.54 19.15 17.76
N ARG A 346 1.81 18.75 17.94
CA ARG A 346 2.19 17.37 18.18
C ARG A 346 1.52 16.72 19.41
N TRP A 347 1.10 17.53 20.37
CA TRP A 347 0.36 17.08 21.55
C TRP A 347 -0.98 16.37 21.21
N CYS A 348 -1.56 16.63 20.04
CA CYS A 348 -2.82 16.01 19.65
C CYS A 348 -2.65 14.60 19.04
N GLU A 349 -1.42 14.19 18.69
CA GLU A 349 -1.17 12.84 18.16
C GLU A 349 -1.54 11.76 19.19
N GLY A 350 -2.33 10.78 18.76
CA GLY A 350 -2.89 9.72 19.61
C GLY A 350 -4.20 10.09 20.31
N LEU A 351 -4.68 11.34 20.18
CA LEU A 351 -5.97 11.77 20.71
C LEU A 351 -7.06 11.71 19.65
N THR A 352 -8.30 11.48 20.10
CA THR A 352 -9.47 11.60 19.21
C THR A 352 -9.74 13.07 18.88
N ILE A 353 -10.37 13.32 17.73
CA ILE A 353 -10.80 14.69 17.35
C ILE A 353 -11.70 15.30 18.42
N GLU A 354 -12.56 14.50 19.06
CA GLU A 354 -13.38 14.97 20.19
C GLU A 354 -12.53 15.43 21.37
N ALA A 355 -11.52 14.65 21.77
CA ALA A 355 -10.61 15.01 22.85
C ALA A 355 -9.80 16.28 22.54
N VAL A 356 -9.30 16.39 21.30
CA VAL A 356 -8.61 17.60 20.84
C VAL A 356 -9.53 18.82 20.86
N ALA A 357 -10.76 18.68 20.37
CA ALA A 357 -11.76 19.74 20.36
C ALA A 357 -12.08 20.24 21.78
N ASN A 358 -12.27 19.33 22.73
CA ASN A 358 -12.51 19.65 24.14
C ASN A 358 -11.34 20.43 24.75
N GLN A 359 -10.09 20.03 24.48
CA GLN A 359 -8.91 20.76 24.96
C GLN A 359 -8.75 22.15 24.31
N MET A 360 -9.16 22.29 23.05
CA MET A 360 -9.15 23.60 22.35
C MET A 360 -10.35 24.47 22.68
N GLY A 361 -11.38 23.96 23.39
CA GLY A 361 -12.63 24.68 23.65
C GLY A 361 -13.44 24.96 22.38
N LYS A 362 -13.39 24.07 21.39
CA LYS A 362 -14.00 24.23 20.05
C LYS A 362 -14.92 23.05 19.73
N SER A 363 -15.73 23.19 18.66
CA SER A 363 -16.47 22.04 18.12
C SER A 363 -15.51 21.10 17.38
N PRO A 364 -15.82 19.78 17.27
CA PRO A 364 -15.02 18.84 16.49
C PRO A 364 -14.81 19.29 15.04
N TRP A 365 -15.84 19.82 14.38
CA TRP A 365 -15.74 20.32 13.01
C TRP A 365 -14.80 21.53 12.88
N THR A 366 -14.93 22.51 13.78
CA THR A 366 -14.02 23.66 13.83
C THR A 366 -12.58 23.21 14.04
N THR A 367 -12.36 22.22 14.91
CA THR A 367 -11.06 21.65 15.19
C THR A 367 -10.44 21.00 13.94
N ILE A 368 -11.22 20.21 13.17
CA ILE A 368 -10.78 19.63 11.90
C ILE A 368 -10.32 20.74 10.94
N CYS A 369 -11.14 21.76 10.72
CA CYS A 369 -10.82 22.87 9.81
C CYS A 369 -9.57 23.64 10.27
N ASP A 370 -9.46 23.94 11.55
CA ASP A 370 -8.33 24.69 12.10
C ASP A 370 -7.02 23.90 12.00
N LEU A 371 -7.03 22.61 12.36
CA LEU A 371 -5.87 21.74 12.20
C LEU A 371 -5.42 21.67 10.74
N LEU A 372 -6.33 21.52 9.79
CA LEU A 372 -5.99 21.50 8.35
C LEU A 372 -5.35 22.80 7.88
N VAL A 373 -5.82 23.96 8.37
CA VAL A 373 -5.22 25.26 8.05
C VAL A 373 -3.85 25.42 8.71
N GLU A 374 -3.74 25.14 10.03
CA GLU A 374 -2.51 25.31 10.79
C GLU A 374 -1.39 24.40 10.33
N GLU A 375 -1.73 23.17 9.95
CA GLU A 375 -0.79 22.13 9.50
C GLU A 375 -0.57 22.13 7.98
N ASN A 376 -1.16 23.08 7.24
CA ASN A 376 -1.09 23.13 5.78
C ASN A 376 -1.48 21.79 5.13
N LEU A 377 -2.60 21.21 5.56
CA LEU A 377 -3.18 19.91 5.18
C LEU A 377 -2.39 18.66 5.61
N GLU A 378 -1.20 18.80 6.18
CA GLU A 378 -0.38 17.67 6.63
C GLU A 378 -0.87 17.13 7.97
N VAL A 379 -2.06 16.50 7.95
CA VAL A 379 -2.67 15.83 9.10
C VAL A 379 -3.15 14.45 8.67
N ALA A 380 -2.68 13.42 9.38
CA ALA A 380 -3.16 12.05 9.21
C ALA A 380 -4.04 11.61 10.39
N PHE A 381 -4.88 10.63 10.14
CA PHE A 381 -5.68 9.99 11.18
C PHE A 381 -5.82 8.48 10.95
N TYR A 382 -6.27 7.77 11.99
CA TYR A 382 -6.84 6.44 11.84
C TYR A 382 -8.22 6.36 12.52
N THR A 383 -9.03 5.38 12.08
CA THR A 383 -10.40 5.19 12.58
C THR A 383 -10.76 3.71 12.62
N PHE A 384 -11.52 3.29 13.65
CA PHE A 384 -11.95 1.91 13.84
C PHE A 384 -13.27 1.65 13.11
N THR A 385 -13.19 1.22 11.87
CA THR A 385 -14.36 1.01 11.00
C THR A 385 -14.81 -0.44 10.91
N GLY A 386 -13.90 -1.41 11.06
CA GLY A 386 -14.15 -2.84 10.98
C GLY A 386 -14.24 -3.54 12.34
N ASP A 387 -14.30 -4.86 12.30
CA ASP A 387 -14.09 -5.74 13.44
C ASP A 387 -13.18 -6.91 13.08
N MET A 388 -12.67 -7.62 14.08
CA MET A 388 -11.70 -8.70 13.87
C MET A 388 -12.29 -9.97 13.26
N ASP A 389 -13.59 -10.22 13.36
CA ASP A 389 -14.22 -11.41 12.75
C ASP A 389 -14.40 -11.20 11.26
N ASP A 390 -14.76 -9.99 10.83
CA ASP A 390 -14.73 -9.60 9.42
C ASP A 390 -13.31 -9.70 8.85
N VAL A 391 -12.31 -9.15 9.56
CA VAL A 391 -10.90 -9.25 9.15
C VAL A 391 -10.48 -10.71 8.96
N ARG A 392 -10.76 -11.58 9.94
CA ARG A 392 -10.45 -13.02 9.83
C ARG A 392 -11.16 -13.68 8.65
N THR A 393 -12.42 -13.33 8.42
CA THR A 393 -13.21 -13.86 7.31
C THR A 393 -12.61 -13.47 5.96
N ILE A 394 -12.24 -12.20 5.80
CA ILE A 394 -11.63 -11.64 4.58
C ILE A 394 -10.25 -12.26 4.33
N MET A 395 -9.40 -12.35 5.37
CA MET A 395 -8.04 -12.89 5.27
C MET A 395 -7.99 -14.35 4.82
N LYS A 396 -9.04 -15.14 5.07
CA LYS A 396 -9.14 -16.55 4.61
C LYS A 396 -9.40 -16.68 3.11
N HIS A 397 -9.94 -15.68 2.46
CA HIS A 397 -10.40 -15.78 1.09
C HIS A 397 -9.24 -16.06 0.12
N PRO A 398 -9.40 -16.98 -0.88
CA PRO A 398 -8.31 -17.37 -1.79
C PRO A 398 -7.81 -16.25 -2.71
N ALA A 399 -8.64 -15.24 -3.02
CA ALA A 399 -8.26 -14.08 -3.82
C ALA A 399 -7.60 -12.95 -3.01
N GLN A 400 -7.44 -13.12 -1.68
CA GLN A 400 -6.86 -12.12 -0.80
C GLN A 400 -5.33 -12.16 -0.83
N MET A 401 -4.71 -10.98 -0.83
CA MET A 401 -3.27 -10.74 -0.64
C MET A 401 -3.03 -9.87 0.59
N VAL A 402 -1.80 -9.91 1.13
CA VAL A 402 -1.44 -9.12 2.30
C VAL A 402 -0.90 -7.76 1.89
N CYS A 403 -1.38 -6.72 2.57
CA CYS A 403 -0.83 -5.38 2.48
C CYS A 403 -0.63 -4.76 3.86
N THR A 404 0.19 -3.70 3.94
CA THR A 404 0.24 -2.87 5.13
C THR A 404 -0.75 -1.71 5.06
N ASP A 405 -0.97 -1.16 3.88
CA ASP A 405 -1.64 0.12 3.67
C ASP A 405 -1.08 1.18 4.66
N GLY A 406 0.25 1.16 4.78
CA GLY A 406 1.00 1.85 5.83
C GLY A 406 1.31 3.29 5.47
N LEU A 407 0.98 4.21 6.39
CA LEU A 407 1.43 5.59 6.37
C LEU A 407 2.62 5.72 7.34
N ARG A 408 3.77 6.21 6.86
CA ARG A 408 5.03 6.26 7.63
C ARG A 408 5.27 7.59 8.36
N ILE A 409 4.27 8.43 8.49
CA ILE A 409 4.38 9.77 9.06
C ILE A 409 3.83 9.85 10.48
N GLY A 410 4.21 10.90 11.21
CA GLY A 410 3.74 11.22 12.56
C GLY A 410 4.33 10.37 13.68
N GLY A 411 3.97 10.71 14.91
CA GLY A 411 4.39 10.00 16.12
C GLY A 411 3.54 8.77 16.46
N MET A 412 2.27 8.77 16.02
CA MET A 412 1.28 7.75 16.38
C MET A 412 0.64 7.09 15.15
N PRO A 413 1.43 6.54 14.18
CA PRO A 413 0.88 5.88 13.01
C PRO A 413 0.06 4.65 13.39
N ASN A 414 -0.79 4.18 12.47
CA ASN A 414 -1.47 2.89 12.65
C ASN A 414 -0.41 1.77 12.80
N PRO A 415 -0.53 0.87 13.80
CA PRO A 415 0.45 -0.18 14.06
C PRO A 415 0.64 -1.16 12.89
N ARG A 416 -0.25 -1.17 11.89
CA ARG A 416 -0.10 -1.96 10.66
C ARG A 416 1.19 -1.60 9.89
N THR A 417 1.67 -0.38 10.01
CA THR A 417 2.91 0.09 9.39
C THR A 417 4.15 -0.66 9.89
N TYR A 418 4.11 -1.18 11.13
CA TYR A 418 5.25 -1.83 11.79
C TYR A 418 5.04 -3.31 12.12
N GLY A 419 3.81 -3.85 12.04
CA GLY A 419 3.52 -5.16 12.60
C GLY A 419 2.73 -6.13 11.72
N THR A 420 2.33 -5.78 10.51
CA THR A 420 1.37 -6.55 9.68
C THR A 420 1.82 -7.99 9.41
N TYR A 421 2.96 -8.20 8.77
CA TYR A 421 3.41 -9.55 8.36
C TYR A 421 3.70 -10.46 9.56
N PRO A 422 4.48 -10.01 10.56
CA PRO A 422 4.72 -10.81 11.75
C PRO A 422 3.46 -11.07 12.60
N ARG A 423 2.49 -10.13 12.61
CA ARG A 423 1.19 -10.36 13.27
C ARG A 423 0.40 -11.49 12.60
N ILE A 424 0.41 -11.57 11.28
CA ILE A 424 -0.26 -12.66 10.57
C ILE A 424 0.43 -13.99 10.90
N LEU A 425 1.76 -14.06 10.78
CA LEU A 425 2.50 -15.30 11.04
C LEU A 425 2.41 -15.76 12.49
N GLY A 426 2.56 -14.86 13.45
CA GLY A 426 2.47 -15.17 14.87
C GLY A 426 1.02 -15.39 15.33
N LYS A 427 0.22 -14.31 15.34
CA LYS A 427 -1.11 -14.35 15.92
C LYS A 427 -2.12 -15.16 15.10
N MET A 428 -2.21 -14.91 13.78
CA MET A 428 -3.27 -15.52 12.99
C MET A 428 -2.93 -16.96 12.56
N VAL A 429 -1.69 -17.22 12.17
CA VAL A 429 -1.25 -18.57 11.73
C VAL A 429 -0.93 -19.44 12.94
N ARG A 430 0.08 -19.06 13.76
CA ARG A 430 0.52 -19.90 14.87
C ARG A 430 -0.51 -20.01 15.99
N ASP A 431 -1.04 -18.89 16.49
CA ASP A 431 -1.87 -18.88 17.71
C ASP A 431 -3.35 -19.18 17.43
N GLU A 432 -3.91 -18.66 16.33
CA GLU A 432 -5.33 -18.78 15.96
C GLU A 432 -5.61 -19.89 14.93
N ASN A 433 -4.58 -20.50 14.31
CA ASN A 433 -4.72 -21.47 13.22
C ASN A 433 -5.68 -21.00 12.11
N LEU A 434 -5.62 -19.71 11.76
CA LEU A 434 -6.55 -19.10 10.81
C LEU A 434 -6.41 -19.70 9.40
N MET A 435 -5.17 -20.02 9.00
CA MET A 435 -4.80 -20.68 7.73
C MET A 435 -3.45 -21.41 7.88
N PRO A 436 -3.13 -22.37 7.00
CA PRO A 436 -1.80 -23.00 6.94
C PRO A 436 -0.70 -21.97 6.70
N LEU A 437 0.50 -22.22 7.25
CA LEU A 437 1.67 -21.36 7.09
C LEU A 437 2.01 -21.13 5.62
N GLU A 438 2.01 -22.19 4.84
CA GLU A 438 2.35 -22.18 3.41
C GLU A 438 1.38 -21.28 2.61
N GLN A 439 0.09 -21.31 2.98
CA GLN A 439 -0.91 -20.44 2.38
C GLN A 439 -0.67 -18.97 2.76
N ALA A 440 -0.33 -18.68 4.01
CA ALA A 440 0.01 -17.33 4.45
C ALA A 440 1.24 -16.81 3.71
N ILE A 441 2.31 -17.60 3.62
CA ILE A 441 3.52 -17.23 2.87
C ILE A 441 3.18 -16.96 1.40
N ARG A 442 2.40 -17.83 0.73
CA ARG A 442 1.96 -17.60 -0.65
C ARG A 442 1.23 -16.26 -0.82
N LYS A 443 0.32 -15.91 0.09
CA LYS A 443 -0.44 -14.63 0.08
C LYS A 443 0.44 -13.40 0.29
N MET A 444 1.62 -13.57 0.86
CA MET A 444 2.61 -12.53 1.14
C MET A 444 3.73 -12.45 0.08
N THR A 445 3.85 -13.42 -0.82
CA THR A 445 5.03 -13.56 -1.70
C THR A 445 4.65 -13.78 -3.16
N SER A 446 4.48 -15.03 -3.59
CA SER A 446 4.26 -15.36 -4.99
C SER A 446 2.93 -14.84 -5.54
N PHE A 447 1.89 -14.81 -4.72
CA PHE A 447 0.58 -14.39 -5.19
C PHE A 447 0.54 -12.91 -5.59
N PRO A 448 0.98 -11.94 -4.74
CA PRO A 448 1.12 -10.55 -5.19
C PRO A 448 2.15 -10.39 -6.30
N ALA A 449 3.30 -11.09 -6.27
CA ALA A 449 4.29 -11.02 -7.35
C ALA A 449 3.68 -11.42 -8.71
N GLN A 450 2.95 -12.55 -8.77
CA GLN A 450 2.24 -13.01 -9.97
C GLN A 450 1.16 -12.01 -10.41
N ARG A 451 0.38 -11.48 -9.43
CA ARG A 451 -0.70 -10.54 -9.73
C ARG A 451 -0.20 -9.28 -10.41
N PHE A 452 0.94 -8.76 -9.97
CA PHE A 452 1.51 -7.53 -10.48
C PHE A 452 2.55 -7.75 -11.60
N GLY A 453 2.65 -8.96 -12.13
CA GLY A 453 3.52 -9.27 -13.29
C GLY A 453 5.01 -9.31 -12.97
N ILE A 454 5.37 -9.53 -11.70
CA ILE A 454 6.77 -9.64 -11.25
C ILE A 454 7.21 -11.10 -11.39
N ALA A 455 7.94 -11.42 -12.46
CA ALA A 455 8.21 -12.80 -12.85
C ALA A 455 9.38 -13.46 -12.11
N ASP A 456 10.34 -12.68 -11.61
CA ASP A 456 11.62 -13.18 -11.09
C ASP A 456 11.74 -13.17 -9.56
N ARG A 457 10.61 -12.99 -8.83
CA ARG A 457 10.54 -12.87 -7.36
C ARG A 457 9.35 -13.61 -6.77
N GLY A 458 9.28 -13.70 -5.44
CA GLY A 458 8.16 -14.26 -4.70
C GLY A 458 8.16 -15.79 -4.58
N LEU A 459 9.16 -16.47 -5.15
CA LEU A 459 9.37 -17.92 -5.01
C LEU A 459 10.84 -18.21 -4.71
N LEU A 460 11.10 -19.24 -3.91
CA LEU A 460 12.43 -19.82 -3.76
C LEU A 460 12.64 -20.87 -4.85
N ARG A 461 13.25 -20.47 -5.97
CA ARG A 461 13.60 -21.32 -7.12
C ARG A 461 14.95 -20.94 -7.67
N ASP A 462 15.63 -21.88 -8.31
CA ASP A 462 16.87 -21.63 -9.02
C ASP A 462 16.72 -20.50 -10.03
N GLY A 463 17.68 -19.58 -10.00
CA GLY A 463 17.75 -18.43 -10.91
C GLY A 463 16.85 -17.25 -10.55
N MET A 464 15.92 -17.37 -9.60
CA MET A 464 15.14 -16.24 -9.08
C MET A 464 16.04 -15.23 -8.34
N LYS A 465 15.59 -14.00 -8.23
CA LYS A 465 16.24 -12.97 -7.40
C LYS A 465 16.22 -13.38 -5.94
N ALA A 466 17.33 -13.14 -5.28
CA ALA A 466 17.53 -13.53 -3.89
C ALA A 466 16.89 -12.52 -2.92
N ASP A 467 15.57 -12.49 -2.91
CA ASP A 467 14.75 -11.88 -1.87
C ASP A 467 14.30 -13.01 -0.93
N VAL A 468 14.89 -13.06 0.27
CA VAL A 468 14.72 -14.18 1.23
C VAL A 468 14.47 -13.65 2.62
N VAL A 469 13.55 -14.29 3.34
CA VAL A 469 13.30 -14.06 4.78
C VAL A 469 13.56 -15.35 5.55
N VAL A 470 14.29 -15.21 6.64
CA VAL A 470 14.46 -16.26 7.65
C VAL A 470 13.81 -15.80 8.94
N PHE A 471 12.90 -16.57 9.48
CA PHE A 471 12.21 -16.23 10.72
C PHE A 471 11.99 -17.43 11.64
N ASP A 472 11.97 -17.20 12.94
CA ASP A 472 11.63 -18.20 13.93
C ASP A 472 10.10 -18.31 14.07
N PRO A 473 9.47 -19.43 13.69
CA PRO A 473 8.01 -19.59 13.74
C PRO A 473 7.46 -19.62 15.18
N LEU A 474 8.28 -19.90 16.17
CA LEU A 474 7.87 -19.96 17.58
C LEU A 474 7.78 -18.57 18.23
N THR A 475 8.66 -17.65 17.82
CA THR A 475 8.78 -16.33 18.44
C THR A 475 8.26 -15.19 17.56
N ILE A 476 8.02 -15.43 16.25
CA ILE A 476 7.52 -14.39 15.32
C ILE A 476 6.28 -13.70 15.87
N SER A 477 6.33 -12.37 15.99
CA SER A 477 5.23 -11.58 16.54
C SER A 477 5.29 -10.13 16.09
N GLY A 478 4.13 -9.58 15.68
CA GLY A 478 3.93 -8.15 15.52
C GLY A 478 3.55 -7.53 16.87
N VAL A 479 4.49 -6.88 17.51
CA VAL A 479 4.32 -6.29 18.86
C VAL A 479 3.81 -4.85 18.85
N ALA A 480 3.73 -4.21 17.68
CA ALA A 480 3.16 -2.88 17.53
C ALA A 480 1.67 -2.85 17.94
N THR A 481 1.28 -1.82 18.68
CA THR A 481 -0.09 -1.59 19.17
C THR A 481 -0.48 -0.13 18.96
N PHE A 482 -1.77 0.21 19.00
CA PHE A 482 -2.22 1.60 18.88
C PHE A 482 -1.56 2.55 19.90
N PRO A 483 -1.42 2.19 21.20
CA PRO A 483 -0.69 3.04 22.15
C PRO A 483 0.83 3.09 21.93
N LYS A 484 1.43 2.08 21.27
CA LYS A 484 2.86 1.97 21.00
C LYS A 484 3.09 1.46 19.58
N PRO A 485 2.81 2.28 18.54
CA PRO A 485 2.78 1.80 17.17
C PRO A 485 4.15 1.57 16.54
N LYS A 486 5.17 2.33 16.94
CA LYS A 486 6.53 2.26 16.37
C LYS A 486 7.38 1.22 17.11
N GLN A 487 6.99 -0.04 17.00
CA GLN A 487 7.76 -1.16 17.56
C GLN A 487 8.08 -2.17 16.46
N PHE A 488 9.36 -2.47 16.31
CA PHE A 488 9.80 -3.52 15.40
C PHE A 488 9.35 -4.90 15.90
N PRO A 489 9.04 -5.83 14.97
CA PRO A 489 8.57 -7.15 15.31
C PRO A 489 9.67 -8.00 15.95
N LEU A 490 9.27 -9.15 16.51
CA LEU A 490 10.16 -10.19 16.98
C LEU A 490 10.19 -11.36 15.99
N GLY A 491 11.30 -12.14 16.02
CA GLY A 491 11.41 -13.42 15.32
C GLY A 491 11.78 -13.31 13.83
N ILE A 492 11.99 -12.13 13.26
CA ILE A 492 12.67 -11.98 11.96
C ILE A 492 14.17 -12.01 12.21
N GLU A 493 14.86 -13.02 11.69
CA GLU A 493 16.28 -13.23 11.89
C GLU A 493 17.13 -12.62 10.77
N TYR A 494 16.81 -12.97 9.52
CA TYR A 494 17.55 -12.48 8.36
C TYR A 494 16.60 -12.06 7.25
N VAL A 495 16.96 -10.98 6.55
CA VAL A 495 16.29 -10.53 5.34
C VAL A 495 17.32 -10.22 4.28
N PHE A 496 17.15 -10.81 3.10
CA PHE A 496 17.93 -10.52 1.91
C PHE A 496 17.07 -9.85 0.87
N VAL A 497 17.58 -8.79 0.26
CA VAL A 497 16.97 -8.11 -0.88
C VAL A 497 18.00 -8.07 -2.01
N ASN A 498 17.64 -8.59 -3.18
CA ASN A 498 18.56 -8.70 -4.32
C ASN A 498 19.90 -9.37 -3.99
N GLY A 499 19.91 -10.29 -3.01
CA GLY A 499 21.10 -10.99 -2.53
C GLY A 499 21.91 -10.28 -1.46
N ALA A 500 21.63 -9.01 -1.18
CA ALA A 500 22.28 -8.29 -0.09
C ALA A 500 21.54 -8.49 1.23
N MET A 501 22.25 -8.82 2.30
CA MET A 501 21.68 -8.95 3.65
C MET A 501 21.31 -7.56 4.19
N VAL A 502 20.00 -7.30 4.32
CA VAL A 502 19.42 -6.04 4.81
C VAL A 502 19.13 -6.12 6.32
N VAL A 503 18.74 -7.31 6.80
CA VAL A 503 18.60 -7.59 8.24
C VAL A 503 19.50 -8.76 8.60
N ASP A 504 20.30 -8.60 9.65
CA ASP A 504 21.21 -9.59 10.22
C ASP A 504 20.87 -9.79 11.70
N LYS A 505 20.45 -11.01 12.07
CA LYS A 505 20.06 -11.39 13.46
C LYS A 505 19.12 -10.35 14.08
N GLY A 506 18.06 -10.01 13.35
CA GLY A 506 17.03 -9.06 13.79
C GLY A 506 17.47 -7.60 13.84
N LYS A 507 18.62 -7.22 13.23
CA LYS A 507 19.10 -5.84 13.18
C LYS A 507 19.29 -5.37 11.74
N HIS A 508 18.82 -4.17 11.44
CA HIS A 508 19.01 -3.57 10.13
C HIS A 508 20.49 -3.24 9.86
N THR A 509 20.98 -3.58 8.67
CA THR A 509 22.41 -3.41 8.30
C THR A 509 22.73 -2.04 7.70
N GLY A 510 21.73 -1.24 7.37
CA GLY A 510 21.88 0.03 6.67
C GLY A 510 22.01 -0.09 5.14
N LYS A 511 22.06 -1.30 4.58
CA LYS A 511 22.17 -1.50 3.12
C LYS A 511 20.86 -1.14 2.42
N THR A 512 21.00 -0.60 1.19
CA THR A 512 19.89 -0.12 0.35
C THR A 512 19.93 -0.73 -1.07
N PRO A 513 19.86 -2.08 -1.20
CA PRO A 513 20.01 -2.77 -2.49
C PRO A 513 18.73 -2.80 -3.32
N GLY A 514 17.66 -2.15 -2.88
CA GLY A 514 16.37 -2.14 -3.57
C GLY A 514 16.45 -1.48 -4.94
N VAL A 515 15.61 -1.92 -5.85
CA VAL A 515 15.52 -1.39 -7.21
C VAL A 515 14.06 -1.13 -7.58
N ALA A 516 13.86 -0.24 -8.55
CA ALA A 516 12.55 -0.09 -9.16
C ALA A 516 12.22 -1.33 -10.03
N LEU A 517 11.07 -1.92 -9.79
CA LEU A 517 10.55 -3.04 -10.58
C LEU A 517 9.76 -2.46 -11.76
N ARG A 518 10.20 -2.82 -12.97
CA ARG A 518 9.64 -2.27 -14.19
C ARG A 518 8.87 -3.34 -14.95
N HIS A 519 7.74 -2.95 -15.53
CA HIS A 519 6.92 -3.82 -16.37
C HIS A 519 7.73 -4.34 -17.57
N SER A 520 7.80 -5.67 -17.74
CA SER A 520 8.65 -6.30 -18.78
C SER A 520 7.95 -6.50 -20.14
N GLY A 521 6.66 -6.17 -20.26
CA GLY A 521 5.82 -6.55 -21.41
C GLY A 521 5.79 -5.59 -22.60
N LEU A 522 6.49 -4.45 -22.55
CA LEU A 522 6.48 -3.42 -23.61
C LEU A 522 7.87 -3.12 -24.18
N THR A 523 8.73 -4.13 -24.30
CA THR A 523 9.96 -3.94 -25.08
C THR A 523 9.59 -3.78 -26.55
N SER A 524 9.60 -2.53 -27.01
CA SER A 524 9.58 -1.92 -28.36
C SER A 524 8.78 -2.62 -29.43
#